data_859dd7f92690d5de815b1b57a9263a73
#
_entry.id   859dd7f92690d5de815b1b57a9263a73
#
_cell.length_a   1.000
_cell.length_b   1.000
_cell.length_c   1.000
_cell.angle_alpha   90.00
_cell.angle_beta   90.00
_cell.angle_gamma   90.00
#
_symmetry.space_group_name_H-M   'P 1'
#
loop_
_entity.id
_entity.type
_entity.pdbx_description
1 polymer ?
#
loop_
_entity_poly.entity_id
_entity_poly.type
_entity_poly.pdbx_seq_one_letter_code
_entity_poly.pdbx_strand_id
1 'polypeptide(L)'
;VCKELKAAGVSYTVVPGANAALSALILSALHSDRFAFVGFLPDKESERKAVLEKYRKLDMTLIFHCAPQDVDRTICSAYSVFGDRNACAVREITKLHEEAVSFKLSEGLKGEKRGEYVLLIEGGAEEENPLNKLSEEEHILYYIKQGFDKKEALKKTAKDRGVSKSALYKYTINI
;
A
#
# COMPACT_ATOMS: atom_id res chain seq x y z
N VAL A 1 -9.41 12.44 -24.47
CA VAL A 1 -10.78 13.05 -24.59
C VAL A 1 -10.92 14.24 -23.65
N CYS A 2 -10.99 14.11 -22.31
CA CYS A 2 -11.24 15.25 -21.39
C CYS A 2 -10.22 16.38 -21.53
N LYS A 3 -8.93 16.04 -21.70
CA LYS A 3 -7.87 17.02 -21.91
C LYS A 3 -8.05 17.80 -23.21
N GLU A 4 -8.48 17.14 -24.27
CA GLU A 4 -8.75 17.74 -25.58
C GLU A 4 -10.00 18.63 -25.54
N LEU A 5 -11.09 18.16 -24.91
CA LEU A 5 -12.28 18.97 -24.69
C LEU A 5 -11.98 20.24 -23.94
N LYS A 6 -11.19 20.13 -22.86
CA LYS A 6 -10.77 21.29 -22.07
C LYS A 6 -9.91 22.27 -22.88
N ALA A 7 -8.99 21.76 -23.72
CA ALA A 7 -8.16 22.58 -24.59
C ALA A 7 -8.98 23.28 -25.67
N ALA A 8 -10.05 22.65 -26.15
CA ALA A 8 -10.99 23.22 -27.13
C ALA A 8 -12.07 24.14 -26.51
N GLY A 9 -12.07 24.36 -25.20
CA GLY A 9 -13.07 25.18 -24.51
C GLY A 9 -14.47 24.55 -24.45
N VAL A 10 -14.58 23.24 -24.71
CA VAL A 10 -15.87 22.53 -24.70
C VAL A 10 -16.24 22.16 -23.27
N SER A 11 -17.42 22.58 -22.82
CA SER A 11 -17.95 22.21 -21.50
C SER A 11 -18.37 20.75 -21.49
N TYR A 12 -18.02 20.05 -20.39
CA TYR A 12 -18.44 18.66 -20.16
C TYR A 12 -18.72 18.44 -18.68
N THR A 13 -19.49 17.40 -18.38
CA THR A 13 -19.78 16.98 -17.01
C THR A 13 -19.58 15.47 -16.86
N VAL A 14 -19.61 15.02 -15.64
CA VAL A 14 -19.52 13.58 -15.28
C VAL A 14 -20.82 13.17 -14.60
N VAL A 15 -21.40 12.06 -15.06
CA VAL A 15 -22.48 11.40 -14.35
C VAL A 15 -21.84 10.39 -13.37
N PRO A 16 -21.99 10.55 -12.05
CA PRO A 16 -21.50 9.59 -11.07
C PRO A 16 -22.14 8.20 -11.32
N GLY A 17 -21.37 7.16 -11.17
CA GLY A 17 -21.83 5.79 -11.41
C GLY A 17 -21.03 4.75 -10.65
N ALA A 18 -21.43 3.50 -10.81
CA ALA A 18 -20.76 2.35 -10.23
C ALA A 18 -19.28 2.29 -10.64
N ASN A 19 -18.43 1.94 -9.68
CA ASN A 19 -16.99 1.82 -9.89
C ASN A 19 -16.47 0.54 -9.22
N ALA A 20 -16.00 -0.40 -10.02
CA ALA A 20 -15.55 -1.71 -9.54
C ALA A 20 -14.39 -1.60 -8.53
N ALA A 21 -13.44 -0.67 -8.73
CA ALA A 21 -12.30 -0.50 -7.84
C ALA A 21 -12.75 -0.03 -6.43
N LEU A 22 -13.66 0.95 -6.37
CA LEU A 22 -14.19 1.45 -5.10
C LEU A 22 -15.11 0.43 -4.41
N SER A 23 -15.94 -0.28 -5.17
CA SER A 23 -16.77 -1.35 -4.63
C SER A 23 -15.91 -2.46 -4.05
N ALA A 24 -14.87 -2.88 -4.77
CA ALA A 24 -13.91 -3.88 -4.28
C ALA A 24 -13.18 -3.41 -3.02
N LEU A 25 -12.79 -2.13 -2.95
CA LEU A 25 -12.12 -1.56 -1.77
C LEU A 25 -12.99 -1.71 -0.51
N ILE A 26 -14.29 -1.42 -0.63
CA ILE A 26 -15.23 -1.59 0.48
C ILE A 26 -15.37 -3.08 0.85
N LEU A 27 -15.54 -3.96 -0.14
CA LEU A 27 -15.71 -5.40 0.08
C LEU A 27 -14.45 -6.07 0.66
N SER A 28 -13.27 -5.50 0.40
CA SER A 28 -11.99 -6.04 0.89
C SER A 28 -11.76 -5.88 2.37
N ALA A 29 -12.42 -4.92 3.02
CA ALA A 29 -12.17 -4.48 4.40
C ALA A 29 -10.70 -4.05 4.68
N LEU A 30 -9.89 -3.79 3.65
CA LEU A 30 -8.57 -3.17 3.78
C LEU A 30 -8.71 -1.68 4.05
N HIS A 31 -7.61 -1.02 4.48
CA HIS A 31 -7.60 0.42 4.70
C HIS A 31 -8.07 1.18 3.47
N SER A 32 -9.07 2.04 3.64
CA SER A 32 -9.73 2.77 2.54
C SER A 32 -9.52 4.28 2.56
N ASP A 33 -8.86 4.79 3.59
CA ASP A 33 -8.53 6.21 3.74
C ASP A 33 -7.51 6.70 2.71
N ARG A 34 -6.59 5.83 2.32
CA ARG A 34 -5.61 6.05 1.27
C ARG A 34 -5.49 4.84 0.36
N PHE A 35 -5.62 5.04 -0.93
CA PHE A 35 -5.50 3.97 -1.93
C PHE A 35 -4.94 4.50 -3.25
N ALA A 36 -4.35 3.62 -4.03
CA ALA A 36 -3.91 3.89 -5.38
C ALA A 36 -4.54 2.89 -6.36
N PHE A 37 -5.24 3.41 -7.36
CA PHE A 37 -5.71 2.62 -8.48
C PHE A 37 -4.60 2.52 -9.52
N VAL A 38 -4.04 1.33 -9.67
CA VAL A 38 -2.93 1.05 -10.59
C VAL A 38 -3.44 0.54 -11.93
N GLY A 39 -4.60 -0.13 -11.94
CA GLY A 39 -5.17 -0.71 -13.14
C GLY A 39 -4.55 -2.05 -13.51
N PHE A 40 -4.44 -2.35 -14.81
CA PHE A 40 -3.81 -3.59 -15.30
C PHE A 40 -2.29 -3.50 -15.27
N LEU A 41 -1.65 -4.58 -14.88
CA LEU A 41 -0.19 -4.69 -14.89
C LEU A 41 0.31 -5.25 -16.25
N PRO A 42 1.55 -4.93 -16.64
CA PRO A 42 2.15 -5.49 -17.86
C PRO A 42 2.25 -7.02 -17.83
N ASP A 43 2.12 -7.64 -19.00
CA ASP A 43 2.25 -9.09 -19.16
C ASP A 43 3.65 -9.60 -18.85
N LYS A 44 4.68 -8.86 -19.26
CA LYS A 44 6.06 -9.22 -19.06
C LYS A 44 6.46 -9.05 -17.58
N GLU A 45 6.99 -10.12 -16.99
CA GLU A 45 7.29 -10.18 -15.56
C GLU A 45 8.22 -9.04 -15.09
N SER A 46 9.30 -8.75 -15.86
CA SER A 46 10.24 -7.70 -15.50
C SER A 46 9.59 -6.31 -15.46
N GLU A 47 8.71 -6.01 -16.42
CA GLU A 47 7.97 -4.75 -16.49
C GLU A 47 6.92 -4.68 -15.37
N ARG A 48 6.23 -5.78 -15.10
CA ARG A 48 5.26 -5.90 -14.00
C ARG A 48 5.94 -5.64 -12.65
N LYS A 49 7.10 -6.27 -12.37
CA LYS A 49 7.88 -6.02 -11.16
C LYS A 49 8.38 -4.58 -11.06
N ALA A 50 8.82 -4.00 -12.17
CA ALA A 50 9.25 -2.60 -12.21
C ALA A 50 8.11 -1.62 -11.91
N VAL A 51 6.87 -1.93 -12.31
CA VAL A 51 5.68 -1.14 -11.93
C VAL A 51 5.42 -1.31 -10.43
N LEU A 52 5.39 -2.53 -9.92
CA LEU A 52 5.14 -2.81 -8.50
C LEU A 52 6.17 -2.14 -7.59
N GLU A 53 7.45 -2.15 -7.95
CA GLU A 53 8.52 -1.51 -7.16
C GLU A 53 8.25 -0.02 -6.86
N LYS A 54 7.58 0.70 -7.76
CA LYS A 54 7.20 2.11 -7.53
C LYS A 54 6.25 2.31 -6.35
N TYR A 55 5.49 1.27 -6.00
CA TYR A 55 4.48 1.30 -4.94
C TYR A 55 4.93 0.60 -3.65
N ARG A 56 6.13 -0.01 -3.64
CA ARG A 56 6.60 -0.86 -2.55
C ARG A 56 6.56 -0.19 -1.18
N LYS A 57 6.92 1.10 -1.12
CA LYS A 57 7.03 1.86 0.14
C LYS A 57 5.78 2.70 0.45
N LEU A 58 4.74 2.60 -0.35
CA LEU A 58 3.55 3.40 -0.13
C LEU A 58 2.64 2.74 0.90
N ASP A 59 2.31 3.49 1.95
CA ASP A 59 1.35 3.13 2.98
C ASP A 59 -0.07 3.47 2.48
N MET A 60 -0.55 2.68 1.51
CA MET A 60 -1.89 2.80 0.94
C MET A 60 -2.33 1.51 0.27
N THR A 61 -3.61 1.22 0.28
CA THR A 61 -4.15 0.05 -0.42
C THR A 61 -3.97 0.20 -1.93
N LEU A 62 -3.38 -0.81 -2.56
CA LEU A 62 -3.14 -0.86 -4.01
C LEU A 62 -4.24 -1.67 -4.68
N ILE A 63 -4.82 -1.13 -5.76
CA ILE A 63 -5.94 -1.73 -6.47
C ILE A 63 -5.54 -2.04 -7.91
N PHE A 64 -5.65 -3.31 -8.30
CA PHE A 64 -5.30 -3.81 -9.62
C PHE A 64 -6.52 -4.45 -10.28
N HIS A 65 -6.67 -4.25 -11.58
CA HIS A 65 -7.55 -5.08 -12.40
C HIS A 65 -6.77 -6.29 -12.91
N CYS A 66 -7.36 -7.47 -12.82
CA CYS A 66 -6.74 -8.71 -13.28
C CYS A 66 -7.71 -9.52 -14.13
N ALA A 67 -7.26 -9.97 -15.29
CA ALA A 67 -7.94 -11.04 -16.00
C ALA A 67 -7.72 -12.38 -15.24
N PRO A 68 -8.63 -13.35 -15.34
CA PRO A 68 -8.54 -14.58 -14.55
C PRO A 68 -7.22 -15.33 -14.73
N GLN A 69 -6.69 -15.38 -15.93
CA GLN A 69 -5.39 -16.02 -16.24
C GLN A 69 -4.18 -15.28 -15.65
N ASP A 70 -4.35 -14.02 -15.22
CA ASP A 70 -3.27 -13.16 -14.75
C ASP A 70 -3.18 -13.06 -13.23
N VAL A 71 -4.22 -13.52 -12.54
CA VAL A 71 -4.34 -13.41 -11.08
C VAL A 71 -3.12 -14.03 -10.39
N ASP A 72 -2.82 -15.29 -10.67
CA ASP A 72 -1.73 -16.01 -9.99
C ASP A 72 -0.36 -15.38 -10.30
N ARG A 73 -0.09 -15.02 -11.56
CA ARG A 73 1.17 -14.35 -11.92
C ARG A 73 1.32 -12.97 -11.29
N THR A 74 0.20 -12.26 -11.11
CA THR A 74 0.18 -10.97 -10.43
C THR A 74 0.48 -11.13 -8.94
N ILE A 75 -0.16 -12.10 -8.27
CA ILE A 75 0.09 -12.44 -6.87
C ILE A 75 1.55 -12.83 -6.65
N CYS A 76 2.10 -13.74 -7.48
CA CYS A 76 3.50 -14.15 -7.37
C CYS A 76 4.48 -12.97 -7.54
N SER A 77 4.21 -12.07 -8.51
CA SER A 77 5.04 -10.88 -8.70
C SER A 77 4.92 -9.91 -7.54
N ALA A 78 3.71 -9.71 -7.01
CA ALA A 78 3.46 -8.86 -5.86
C ALA A 78 4.16 -9.41 -4.61
N TYR A 79 4.05 -10.71 -4.34
CA TYR A 79 4.76 -11.37 -3.24
C TYR A 79 6.28 -11.17 -3.34
N SER A 80 6.85 -11.34 -4.53
CA SER A 80 8.29 -11.18 -4.73
C SER A 80 8.79 -9.75 -4.49
N VAL A 81 7.94 -8.74 -4.71
CA VAL A 81 8.30 -7.31 -4.57
C VAL A 81 7.92 -6.78 -3.19
N PHE A 82 6.74 -7.09 -2.71
CA PHE A 82 6.16 -6.50 -1.49
C PHE A 82 6.41 -7.34 -0.23
N GLY A 83 6.79 -8.63 -0.37
CA GLY A 83 6.77 -9.58 0.73
C GLY A 83 5.35 -10.05 1.06
N ASP A 84 5.17 -10.61 2.24
CA ASP A 84 3.90 -11.22 2.66
C ASP A 84 2.95 -10.17 3.24
N ARG A 85 2.09 -9.63 2.40
CA ARG A 85 1.03 -8.67 2.78
C ARG A 85 -0.35 -9.30 2.74
N ASN A 86 -1.29 -8.70 3.46
CA ASN A 86 -2.70 -9.01 3.30
C ASN A 86 -3.17 -8.59 1.90
N ALA A 87 -4.00 -9.41 1.31
CA ALA A 87 -4.59 -9.15 0.01
C ALA A 87 -6.05 -9.62 0.00
N CYS A 88 -6.83 -9.07 -0.92
CA CYS A 88 -8.19 -9.49 -1.19
C CYS A 88 -8.41 -9.55 -2.69
N ALA A 89 -8.99 -10.64 -3.16
CA ALA A 89 -9.46 -10.79 -4.53
C ALA A 89 -10.98 -10.70 -4.55
N VAL A 90 -11.50 -9.69 -5.24
CA VAL A 90 -12.95 -9.52 -5.43
C VAL A 90 -13.27 -9.86 -6.88
N ARG A 91 -14.20 -10.78 -7.09
CA ARG A 91 -14.59 -11.21 -8.44
C ARG A 91 -16.07 -10.99 -8.72
N GLU A 92 -16.40 -10.83 -10.00
CA GLU A 92 -17.77 -10.81 -10.51
C GLU A 92 -18.69 -9.84 -9.76
N ILE A 93 -18.18 -8.65 -9.41
CA ILE A 93 -18.89 -7.61 -8.65
C ILE A 93 -20.25 -7.32 -9.30
N THR A 94 -21.32 -7.30 -8.49
CA THR A 94 -22.72 -7.13 -8.86
C THR A 94 -23.35 -8.29 -9.64
N LYS A 95 -22.63 -9.38 -9.85
CA LYS A 95 -23.13 -10.57 -10.55
C LYS A 95 -23.49 -11.69 -9.54
N LEU A 96 -24.15 -12.74 -10.03
CA LEU A 96 -24.60 -13.87 -9.21
C LEU A 96 -23.47 -14.57 -8.43
N HIS A 97 -22.26 -14.52 -8.95
CA HIS A 97 -21.08 -15.17 -8.36
C HIS A 97 -20.10 -14.15 -7.77
N GLU A 98 -20.63 -13.02 -7.25
CA GLU A 98 -19.80 -12.05 -6.52
C GLU A 98 -19.18 -12.73 -5.31
N GLU A 99 -17.87 -12.55 -5.17
CA GLU A 99 -17.12 -13.13 -4.07
C GLU A 99 -15.93 -12.24 -3.72
N ALA A 100 -15.67 -12.05 -2.42
CA ALA A 100 -14.49 -11.39 -1.88
C ALA A 100 -13.73 -12.39 -1.00
N VAL A 101 -12.49 -12.70 -1.39
CA VAL A 101 -11.63 -13.65 -0.69
C VAL A 101 -10.40 -12.95 -0.18
N SER A 102 -10.22 -12.90 1.14
CA SER A 102 -9.02 -12.40 1.80
C SER A 102 -7.99 -13.51 1.97
N PHE A 103 -6.71 -13.19 1.76
CA PHE A 103 -5.59 -14.14 1.86
C PHE A 103 -4.28 -13.41 2.10
N LYS A 104 -3.23 -14.15 2.46
CA LYS A 104 -1.85 -13.65 2.46
C LYS A 104 -1.22 -13.86 1.08
N LEU A 105 -0.41 -12.93 0.60
CA LEU A 105 0.28 -13.09 -0.70
C LEU A 105 1.08 -14.38 -0.78
N SER A 106 1.66 -14.84 0.34
CA SER A 106 2.37 -16.13 0.45
C SER A 106 1.49 -17.35 0.22
N GLU A 107 0.20 -17.26 0.55
CA GLU A 107 -0.75 -18.37 0.42
C GLU A 107 -1.33 -18.48 -0.99
N GLY A 108 -1.32 -17.38 -1.73
CA GLY A 108 -1.96 -17.26 -3.03
C GLY A 108 -3.48 -17.39 -2.98
N LEU A 109 -4.13 -17.18 -4.09
CA LEU A 109 -5.57 -17.37 -4.23
C LEU A 109 -5.87 -18.83 -4.62
N LYS A 110 -6.68 -19.53 -3.84
CA LYS A 110 -7.05 -20.93 -4.10
C LYS A 110 -8.21 -21.05 -5.08
N GLY A 111 -8.33 -22.22 -5.69
CA GLY A 111 -9.43 -22.55 -6.60
C GLY A 111 -9.26 -22.05 -8.04
N GLU A 112 -10.25 -22.39 -8.87
CA GLU A 112 -10.26 -22.02 -10.29
C GLU A 112 -10.57 -20.54 -10.46
N LYS A 113 -9.82 -19.85 -11.33
CA LYS A 113 -10.02 -18.42 -11.62
C LYS A 113 -10.94 -18.26 -12.82
N ARG A 114 -12.12 -17.66 -12.58
CA ARG A 114 -13.12 -17.36 -13.61
C ARG A 114 -13.64 -15.93 -13.40
N GLY A 115 -14.02 -15.28 -14.48
CA GLY A 115 -14.61 -13.95 -14.48
C GLY A 115 -13.56 -12.84 -14.27
N GLU A 116 -14.04 -11.65 -13.99
CA GLU A 116 -13.19 -10.44 -13.81
C GLU A 116 -12.80 -10.26 -12.35
N TYR A 117 -11.54 -9.95 -12.11
CA TYR A 117 -11.01 -9.73 -10.77
C TYR A 117 -10.56 -8.30 -10.53
N VAL A 118 -10.85 -7.83 -9.34
CA VAL A 118 -10.14 -6.71 -8.72
C VAL A 118 -9.30 -7.28 -7.58
N LEU A 119 -7.98 -7.17 -7.70
CA LEU A 119 -7.04 -7.58 -6.66
C LEU A 119 -6.64 -6.36 -5.85
N LEU A 120 -6.78 -6.45 -4.54
CA LEU A 120 -6.37 -5.41 -3.59
C LEU A 120 -5.24 -5.94 -2.72
N ILE A 121 -4.24 -5.11 -2.50
CA ILE A 121 -3.08 -5.46 -1.67
C ILE A 121 -2.87 -4.35 -0.66
N GLU A 122 -2.71 -4.74 0.60
CA GLU A 122 -2.42 -3.83 1.70
C GLU A 122 -1.14 -3.02 1.44
N GLY A 123 -1.12 -1.78 1.86
CA GLY A 123 0.03 -0.90 1.76
C GLY A 123 1.26 -1.45 2.46
N GLY A 124 2.42 -0.91 2.12
CA GLY A 124 3.63 -1.15 2.89
C GLY A 124 3.45 -0.52 4.27
N ALA A 125 3.50 -1.31 5.33
CA ALA A 125 3.84 -0.71 6.61
C ALA A 125 5.17 0.05 6.42
N GLU A 126 5.29 1.26 6.94
CA GLU A 126 6.62 1.82 7.17
C GLU A 126 7.42 0.71 7.84
N GLU A 127 8.58 0.35 7.27
CA GLU A 127 9.49 -0.59 7.95
C GLU A 127 9.65 -0.04 9.36
N GLU A 128 9.08 -0.73 10.35
CA GLU A 128 9.25 -0.30 11.73
C GLU A 128 10.74 -0.12 11.93
N ASN A 129 11.17 1.12 12.10
CA ASN A 129 12.58 1.37 12.35
C ASN A 129 13.00 0.46 13.52
N PRO A 130 13.94 -0.48 13.34
CA PRO A 130 14.31 -1.42 14.39
C PRO A 130 14.64 -0.73 15.72
N LEU A 131 15.06 0.53 15.63
CA LEU A 131 15.32 1.38 16.78
C LEU A 131 14.05 1.74 17.57
N ASN A 132 12.86 1.62 16.96
CA ASN A 132 11.59 1.86 17.68
C ASN A 132 11.25 0.76 18.69
N LYS A 133 11.94 -0.39 18.63
CA LYS A 133 11.86 -1.45 19.64
C LYS A 133 12.64 -1.13 20.92
N LEU A 134 13.59 -0.18 20.85
CA LEU A 134 14.29 0.34 22.02
C LEU A 134 13.36 1.24 22.85
N SER A 135 13.68 1.45 24.12
CA SER A 135 13.06 2.53 24.90
C SER A 135 13.39 3.89 24.28
N GLU A 136 12.65 4.94 24.64
CA GLU A 136 12.90 6.29 24.15
C GLU A 136 14.31 6.78 24.52
N GLU A 137 14.74 6.47 25.75
CA GLU A 137 16.07 6.83 26.24
C GLU A 137 17.16 6.09 25.49
N GLU A 138 17.03 4.79 25.31
CA GLU A 138 18.00 3.96 24.56
C GLU A 138 18.11 4.39 23.10
N HIS A 139 16.99 4.79 22.47
CA HIS A 139 16.98 5.27 21.09
C HIS A 139 17.72 6.62 20.97
N ILE A 140 17.53 7.54 21.93
CA ILE A 140 18.28 8.81 21.98
C ILE A 140 19.77 8.53 22.20
N LEU A 141 20.11 7.67 23.17
CA LEU A 141 21.49 7.28 23.45
C LEU A 141 22.17 6.61 22.26
N TYR A 142 21.44 5.83 21.47
CA TYR A 142 21.97 5.25 20.25
C TYR A 142 22.53 6.33 19.30
N TYR A 143 21.77 7.41 19.04
CA TYR A 143 22.25 8.49 18.18
C TYR A 143 23.38 9.30 18.80
N ILE A 144 23.39 9.50 20.13
CA ILE A 144 24.50 10.15 20.83
C ILE A 144 25.78 9.32 20.67
N LYS A 145 25.71 7.99 20.80
CA LYS A 145 26.85 7.08 20.57
C LYS A 145 27.34 7.09 19.13
N GLN A 146 26.49 7.47 18.16
CA GLN A 146 26.88 7.67 16.76
C GLN A 146 27.54 9.05 16.51
N GLY A 147 27.74 9.86 17.55
CA GLY A 147 28.42 11.16 17.45
C GLY A 147 27.49 12.37 17.19
N PHE A 148 26.17 12.18 17.25
CA PHE A 148 25.23 13.30 17.16
C PHE A 148 25.12 14.02 18.50
N ASP A 149 24.97 15.35 18.46
CA ASP A 149 24.67 16.10 19.66
C ASP A 149 23.27 15.76 20.21
N LYS A 150 23.03 16.10 21.47
CA LYS A 150 21.78 15.80 22.19
C LYS A 150 20.53 16.32 21.44
N LYS A 151 20.62 17.50 20.81
CA LYS A 151 19.53 18.14 20.10
C LYS A 151 19.23 17.45 18.77
N GLU A 152 20.26 17.02 18.08
CA GLU A 152 20.16 16.27 16.81
C GLU A 152 19.68 14.83 17.08
N ALA A 153 20.20 14.17 18.09
CA ALA A 153 19.75 12.84 18.53
C ALA A 153 18.24 12.85 18.85
N LEU A 154 17.76 13.83 19.61
CA LEU A 154 16.35 14.01 19.90
C LEU A 154 15.52 14.24 18.63
N LYS A 155 16.02 15.03 17.67
CA LYS A 155 15.35 15.29 16.41
C LYS A 155 15.20 14.03 15.54
N LYS A 156 16.28 13.22 15.49
CA LYS A 156 16.28 11.95 14.74
C LYS A 156 15.32 10.94 15.36
N THR A 157 15.41 10.73 16.69
CA THR A 157 14.51 9.85 17.42
C THR A 157 13.04 10.25 17.28
N ALA A 158 12.73 11.56 17.34
CA ALA A 158 11.38 12.06 17.15
C ALA A 158 10.85 11.76 15.75
N LYS A 159 11.70 11.93 14.71
CA LYS A 159 11.36 11.59 13.33
C LYS A 159 11.11 10.10 13.14
N ASP A 160 11.99 9.25 13.67
CA ASP A 160 11.90 7.80 13.53
C ASP A 160 10.67 7.21 14.21
N ARG A 161 10.26 7.79 15.33
CA ARG A 161 9.08 7.37 16.10
C ARG A 161 7.77 8.06 15.67
N GLY A 162 7.84 9.00 14.73
CA GLY A 162 6.66 9.75 14.30
C GLY A 162 6.03 10.62 15.40
N VAL A 163 6.83 11.03 16.43
CA VAL A 163 6.34 11.84 17.57
C VAL A 163 6.95 13.24 17.59
N SER A 164 6.34 14.15 18.36
CA SER A 164 6.90 15.48 18.54
C SER A 164 8.16 15.46 19.41
N LYS A 165 9.09 16.38 19.15
CA LYS A 165 10.30 16.52 19.99
C LYS A 165 9.95 16.80 21.45
N SER A 166 8.88 17.54 21.71
CA SER A 166 8.41 17.87 23.05
C SER A 166 7.99 16.62 23.84
N ALA A 167 7.42 15.62 23.18
CA ALA A 167 7.05 14.35 23.81
C ALA A 167 8.26 13.56 24.33
N LEU A 168 9.41 13.71 23.67
CA LEU A 168 10.65 13.02 24.02
C LEU A 168 11.54 13.82 24.98
N TYR A 169 11.29 15.11 25.18
CA TYR A 169 12.16 15.98 25.98
C TYR A 169 12.37 15.49 27.41
N LYS A 170 11.33 14.91 28.04
CA LYS A 170 11.38 14.34 29.38
C LYS A 170 12.43 13.24 29.55
N TYR A 171 12.72 12.50 28.48
CA TYR A 171 13.70 11.41 28.48
C TYR A 171 15.16 11.89 28.28
N THR A 172 15.35 13.19 28.07
CA THR A 172 16.68 13.77 27.92
C THR A 172 17.24 14.38 29.21
N ILE A 173 16.45 14.40 30.29
CA ILE A 173 16.81 15.07 31.56
C ILE A 173 17.95 14.33 32.26
N ASN A 174 18.02 13.00 32.09
CA ASN A 174 19.01 12.14 32.73
C ASN A 174 20.17 11.69 31.83
N ILE A 175 20.24 12.22 30.61
CA ILE A 175 21.29 11.96 29.61
C ILE A 175 22.15 13.26 29.44
#